data_029f060828b8e9896188d608bd0eab46
#
_entry.id   029f060828b8e9896188d608bd0eab46
#
_cell.length_a   1.000
_cell.length_b   1.000
_cell.length_c   1.000
_cell.angle_alpha   90.00
_cell.angle_beta   90.00
_cell.angle_gamma   90.00
#
_symmetry.space_group_name_H-M   'P 1'
#
loop_
_entity.id
_entity.type
_entity.pdbx_description
1 polymer ?
#
loop_
_entity_poly.entity_id
_entity_poly.type
_entity_poly.pdbx_seq_one_letter_code
_entity_poly.pdbx_strand_id
1 'polypeptide(L)'
;MKKILPLIVISQFLSTSLWFAGNAVLPDLAKELNLAPEYLGHLTSAVQFGFIAGTLVFAILTIADKFSPSWVFFWSSVLASIFNFAVRLEDISALQILILRFGTGFFLAGIYPVGMKIASDYFKKGLGKSLGFLIGALVLGTAFPHLVRSLLDPLPWKYVIDATSILALIGGFLIVAFVPNGPYRKKSQGFDFTVFFKVFQTKSIRSAAYGYFGHMWELYAFWAFLPFILQYFNSIHSLNLDTAFWSFMIIAVGSISCSVAGLLSGKFSPKSIASFALTVSGICCIISPLLIFQDSQGVLLVFLMVWGLAVTADSPMFSTMVAQNAPESSRGTSLTIVNSVGFAITIVSIQLLNLLSVHINPVYLFLVLGLGPVLGLIGLGFRSRNQALK
;
A
#
# COMPACT_ATOMS: atom_id res chain seq x y z
N MET A 1 9.75 -23.81 11.48
CA MET A 1 9.22 -22.48 11.75
C MET A 1 10.16 -21.32 11.36
N LYS A 2 11.50 -21.39 11.60
CA LYS A 2 12.43 -20.29 11.28
C LYS A 2 12.47 -19.86 9.79
N LYS A 3 12.17 -20.76 8.84
CA LYS A 3 12.18 -20.49 7.39
C LYS A 3 10.84 -19.96 6.84
N ILE A 4 9.75 -20.06 7.60
CA ILE A 4 8.40 -19.74 7.10
C ILE A 4 8.20 -18.23 6.93
N LEU A 5 8.58 -17.40 7.92
CA LEU A 5 8.42 -15.96 7.81
C LEU A 5 9.20 -15.35 6.63
N PRO A 6 10.48 -15.68 6.40
CA PRO A 6 11.19 -15.22 5.20
C PRO A 6 10.50 -15.62 3.89
N LEU A 7 9.96 -16.84 3.80
CA LEU A 7 9.24 -17.28 2.61
C LEU A 7 7.99 -16.46 2.36
N ILE A 8 7.17 -16.21 3.41
CA ILE A 8 5.97 -15.37 3.28
C ILE A 8 6.37 -13.95 2.87
N VAL A 9 7.41 -13.38 3.48
CA VAL A 9 7.89 -12.02 3.20
C VAL A 9 8.37 -11.89 1.75
N ILE A 10 9.19 -12.83 1.27
CA ILE A 10 9.69 -12.86 -0.11
C ILE A 10 8.52 -13.02 -1.10
N SER A 11 7.63 -13.97 -0.84
CA SER A 11 6.47 -14.19 -1.72
C SER A 11 5.54 -12.98 -1.75
N GLN A 12 5.34 -12.33 -0.60
CA GLN A 12 4.57 -11.09 -0.50
C GLN A 12 5.20 -9.98 -1.35
N PHE A 13 6.51 -9.76 -1.21
CA PHE A 13 7.27 -8.81 -2.02
C PHE A 13 7.10 -9.08 -3.52
N LEU A 14 7.36 -10.32 -3.95
CA LEU A 14 7.30 -10.71 -5.36
C LEU A 14 5.89 -10.49 -5.94
N SER A 15 4.84 -10.91 -5.23
CA SER A 15 3.47 -10.85 -5.73
C SER A 15 2.87 -9.44 -5.68
N THR A 16 3.31 -8.57 -4.75
CA THR A 16 2.84 -7.18 -4.68
C THR A 16 3.54 -6.24 -5.66
N SER A 17 4.56 -6.72 -6.41
CA SER A 17 5.15 -5.96 -7.53
C SER A 17 4.13 -5.62 -8.64
N LEU A 18 3.00 -6.33 -8.70
CA LEU A 18 1.91 -6.01 -9.62
C LEU A 18 1.21 -4.68 -9.30
N TRP A 19 1.30 -4.18 -8.05
CA TRP A 19 0.49 -3.05 -7.59
C TRP A 19 0.72 -1.79 -8.41
N PHE A 20 1.96 -1.35 -8.52
CA PHE A 20 2.36 -0.15 -9.25
C PHE A 20 3.02 -0.43 -10.62
N ALA A 21 2.85 -1.66 -11.17
CA ALA A 21 3.40 -2.00 -12.46
C ALA A 21 2.91 -1.06 -13.58
N GLY A 22 1.61 -0.74 -13.60
CA GLY A 22 1.04 0.22 -14.53
C GLY A 22 1.52 1.65 -14.31
N ASN A 23 1.73 2.07 -13.05
CA ASN A 23 2.23 3.40 -12.72
C ASN A 23 3.68 3.60 -13.20
N ALA A 24 4.53 2.57 -13.07
CA ALA A 24 5.93 2.63 -13.48
C ALA A 24 6.10 2.78 -15.01
N VAL A 25 5.13 2.29 -15.79
CA VAL A 25 5.16 2.35 -17.27
C VAL A 25 4.22 3.42 -17.84
N LEU A 26 3.55 4.18 -16.98
CA LEU A 26 2.54 5.14 -17.43
C LEU A 26 3.07 6.18 -18.44
N PRO A 27 4.28 6.75 -18.29
CA PRO A 27 4.79 7.73 -19.28
C PRO A 27 4.87 7.13 -20.69
N ASP A 28 5.32 5.90 -20.83
CA ASP A 28 5.43 5.20 -22.11
C ASP A 28 4.03 4.86 -22.66
N LEU A 29 3.17 4.34 -21.79
CA LEU A 29 1.79 3.99 -22.11
C LEU A 29 0.97 5.21 -22.55
N ALA A 30 1.13 6.34 -21.84
CA ALA A 30 0.47 7.59 -22.18
C ALA A 30 0.90 8.11 -23.55
N LYS A 31 2.18 7.98 -23.89
CA LYS A 31 2.71 8.37 -25.20
C LYS A 31 2.18 7.45 -26.31
N GLU A 32 2.16 6.13 -26.09
CA GLU A 32 1.72 5.15 -27.09
C GLU A 32 0.22 5.28 -27.39
N LEU A 33 -0.60 5.53 -26.38
CA LEU A 33 -2.06 5.59 -26.49
C LEU A 33 -2.65 7.00 -26.48
N ASN A 34 -1.82 8.06 -26.52
CA ASN A 34 -2.24 9.46 -26.42
C ASN A 34 -3.18 9.71 -25.22
N LEU A 35 -2.82 9.20 -24.05
CA LEU A 35 -3.63 9.34 -22.85
C LEU A 35 -3.52 10.75 -22.26
N ALA A 36 -4.65 11.26 -21.76
CA ALA A 36 -4.67 12.52 -21.03
C ALA A 36 -3.91 12.44 -19.70
N PRO A 37 -3.36 13.55 -19.16
CA PRO A 37 -2.60 13.58 -17.92
C PRO A 37 -3.38 12.99 -16.72
N GLU A 38 -4.69 13.16 -16.70
CA GLU A 38 -5.60 12.67 -15.66
C GLU A 38 -5.65 11.13 -15.58
N TYR A 39 -5.12 10.45 -16.60
CA TYR A 39 -5.14 8.98 -16.64
C TYR A 39 -4.31 8.35 -15.51
N LEU A 40 -3.31 9.04 -14.97
CA LEU A 40 -2.56 8.61 -13.79
C LEU A 40 -3.48 8.27 -12.61
N GLY A 41 -4.36 9.21 -12.27
CA GLY A 41 -5.31 9.02 -11.18
C GLY A 41 -6.29 7.89 -11.46
N HIS A 42 -6.79 7.78 -12.69
CA HIS A 42 -7.74 6.71 -13.07
C HIS A 42 -7.09 5.33 -13.01
N LEU A 43 -5.88 5.17 -13.53
CA LEU A 43 -5.15 3.91 -13.53
C LEU A 43 -4.84 3.42 -12.12
N THR A 44 -4.40 4.31 -11.25
CA THR A 44 -4.12 3.99 -9.84
C THR A 44 -5.41 3.67 -9.09
N SER A 45 -6.47 4.47 -9.28
CA SER A 45 -7.77 4.24 -8.64
C SER A 45 -8.43 2.92 -9.09
N ALA A 46 -8.22 2.49 -10.34
CA ALA A 46 -8.76 1.22 -10.82
C ALA A 46 -8.19 0.02 -10.02
N VAL A 47 -6.89 0.01 -9.74
CA VAL A 47 -6.27 -1.02 -8.88
C VAL A 47 -6.83 -0.96 -7.46
N GLN A 48 -6.95 0.24 -6.88
CA GLN A 48 -7.47 0.42 -5.52
C GLN A 48 -8.93 -0.03 -5.42
N PHE A 49 -9.76 0.33 -6.40
CA PHE A 49 -11.16 -0.09 -6.43
C PHE A 49 -11.30 -1.60 -6.60
N GLY A 50 -10.48 -2.20 -7.47
CA GLY A 50 -10.39 -3.66 -7.60
C GLY A 50 -10.02 -4.32 -6.28
N PHE A 51 -9.02 -3.78 -5.57
CA PHE A 51 -8.59 -4.31 -4.28
C PHE A 51 -9.69 -4.23 -3.21
N ILE A 52 -10.44 -3.12 -3.14
CA ILE A 52 -11.58 -2.99 -2.24
C ILE A 52 -12.64 -4.04 -2.55
N ALA A 53 -13.06 -4.13 -3.82
CA ALA A 53 -14.06 -5.10 -4.27
C ALA A 53 -13.63 -6.53 -3.97
N GLY A 54 -12.37 -6.88 -4.30
CA GLY A 54 -11.78 -8.18 -3.99
C GLY A 54 -11.75 -8.45 -2.50
N THR A 55 -11.27 -7.52 -1.69
CA THR A 55 -11.20 -7.68 -0.23
C THR A 55 -12.57 -7.95 0.39
N LEU A 56 -13.61 -7.24 -0.06
CA LEU A 56 -14.98 -7.45 0.39
C LEU A 56 -15.50 -8.84 -0.04
N VAL A 57 -15.31 -9.22 -1.31
CA VAL A 57 -15.75 -10.53 -1.83
C VAL A 57 -15.04 -11.67 -1.10
N PHE A 58 -13.71 -11.60 -0.94
CA PHE A 58 -12.94 -12.63 -0.24
C PHE A 58 -13.35 -12.75 1.23
N ALA A 59 -13.67 -11.63 1.89
CA ALA A 59 -14.12 -11.61 3.28
C ALA A 59 -15.55 -12.15 3.43
N ILE A 60 -16.51 -11.69 2.62
CA ILE A 60 -17.91 -12.12 2.65
C ILE A 60 -18.01 -13.62 2.39
N LEU A 61 -17.32 -14.11 1.38
CA LEU A 61 -17.29 -15.53 1.03
C LEU A 61 -16.39 -16.36 1.93
N THR A 62 -15.63 -15.71 2.83
CA THR A 62 -14.67 -16.35 3.76
C THR A 62 -13.67 -17.27 3.04
N ILE A 63 -13.19 -16.84 1.86
CA ILE A 63 -12.41 -17.68 0.93
C ILE A 63 -11.15 -18.22 1.62
N ALA A 64 -10.37 -17.35 2.28
CA ALA A 64 -9.13 -17.74 2.94
C ALA A 64 -9.32 -18.62 4.19
N ASP A 65 -10.55 -18.74 4.68
CA ASP A 65 -10.90 -19.60 5.81
C ASP A 65 -11.43 -20.97 5.35
N LYS A 66 -12.22 -20.97 4.28
CA LYS A 66 -12.77 -22.22 3.67
C LYS A 66 -11.68 -23.01 2.98
N PHE A 67 -10.84 -22.34 2.19
CA PHE A 67 -9.76 -22.97 1.44
C PHE A 67 -8.41 -22.79 2.16
N SER A 68 -7.40 -23.57 1.75
CA SER A 68 -6.03 -23.36 2.24
C SER A 68 -5.54 -21.95 1.85
N PRO A 69 -5.11 -21.11 2.82
CA PRO A 69 -4.63 -19.77 2.50
C PRO A 69 -3.48 -19.75 1.48
N SER A 70 -2.60 -20.76 1.50
CA SER A 70 -1.50 -20.89 0.53
C SER A 70 -2.00 -21.14 -0.90
N TRP A 71 -3.05 -21.93 -1.08
CA TRP A 71 -3.70 -22.11 -2.38
C TRP A 71 -4.47 -20.88 -2.84
N VAL A 72 -5.13 -20.18 -1.93
CA VAL A 72 -5.80 -18.90 -2.22
C VAL A 72 -4.78 -17.86 -2.70
N PHE A 73 -3.66 -17.73 -2.00
CA PHE A 73 -2.56 -16.83 -2.39
C PHE A 73 -2.02 -17.19 -3.78
N PHE A 74 -1.75 -18.47 -4.04
CA PHE A 74 -1.23 -18.96 -5.32
C PHE A 74 -2.17 -18.61 -6.50
N TRP A 75 -3.43 -19.01 -6.42
CA TRP A 75 -4.38 -18.76 -7.50
C TRP A 75 -4.65 -17.28 -7.69
N SER A 76 -4.66 -16.51 -6.62
CA SER A 76 -4.76 -15.04 -6.71
C SER A 76 -3.54 -14.44 -7.40
N SER A 77 -2.33 -14.93 -7.12
CA SER A 77 -1.11 -14.50 -7.82
C SER A 77 -1.16 -14.84 -9.31
N VAL A 78 -1.63 -16.04 -9.66
CA VAL A 78 -1.79 -16.46 -11.07
C VAL A 78 -2.79 -15.55 -11.79
N LEU A 79 -3.98 -15.33 -11.22
CA LEU A 79 -5.00 -14.52 -11.86
C LEU A 79 -4.61 -13.05 -11.93
N ALA A 80 -4.02 -12.49 -10.87
CA ALA A 80 -3.48 -11.13 -10.89
C ALA A 80 -2.39 -10.96 -11.97
N SER A 81 -1.51 -11.96 -12.12
CA SER A 81 -0.47 -11.96 -13.16
C SER A 81 -1.06 -12.00 -14.57
N ILE A 82 -2.11 -12.78 -14.80
CA ILE A 82 -2.79 -12.83 -16.10
C ILE A 82 -3.39 -11.47 -16.44
N PHE A 83 -4.11 -10.83 -15.50
CA PHE A 83 -4.67 -9.49 -15.71
C PHE A 83 -3.58 -8.45 -15.94
N ASN A 84 -2.48 -8.49 -15.17
CA ASN A 84 -1.35 -7.58 -15.36
C ASN A 84 -0.68 -7.79 -16.72
N PHE A 85 -0.38 -9.04 -17.08
CA PHE A 85 0.24 -9.39 -18.34
C PHE A 85 -0.59 -8.96 -19.55
N ALA A 86 -1.92 -9.04 -19.47
CA ALA A 86 -2.81 -8.65 -20.55
C ALA A 86 -2.76 -7.15 -20.88
N VAL A 87 -2.20 -6.30 -20.02
CA VAL A 87 -2.02 -4.86 -20.29
C VAL A 87 -1.08 -4.61 -21.48
N ARG A 88 -0.20 -5.58 -21.81
CA ARG A 88 0.74 -5.46 -22.94
C ARG A 88 0.18 -5.83 -24.32
N LEU A 89 -1.08 -6.28 -24.39
CA LEU A 89 -1.70 -6.68 -25.65
C LEU A 89 -1.71 -5.50 -26.64
N GLU A 90 -1.61 -5.82 -27.92
CA GLU A 90 -1.73 -4.85 -29.01
C GLU A 90 -3.18 -4.38 -29.16
N ASP A 91 -3.37 -3.18 -29.71
CA ASP A 91 -4.68 -2.57 -29.94
C ASP A 91 -5.58 -2.45 -28.69
N ILE A 92 -4.96 -2.40 -27.50
CA ILE A 92 -5.69 -2.26 -26.26
C ILE A 92 -6.16 -0.80 -26.04
N SER A 93 -7.43 -0.62 -25.70
CA SER A 93 -7.97 0.71 -25.39
C SER A 93 -7.69 1.13 -23.93
N ALA A 94 -7.74 2.44 -23.67
CA ALA A 94 -7.62 3.00 -22.33
C ALA A 94 -8.61 2.35 -21.33
N LEU A 95 -9.87 2.13 -21.72
CA LEU A 95 -10.87 1.50 -20.87
C LEU A 95 -10.51 0.04 -20.53
N GLN A 96 -10.02 -0.71 -21.52
CA GLN A 96 -9.60 -2.10 -21.28
C GLN A 96 -8.45 -2.17 -20.29
N ILE A 97 -7.49 -1.23 -20.35
CA ILE A 97 -6.41 -1.16 -19.35
C ILE A 97 -6.98 -0.92 -17.96
N LEU A 98 -7.94 -0.01 -17.78
CA LEU A 98 -8.57 0.21 -16.48
C LEU A 98 -9.27 -1.05 -15.95
N ILE A 99 -9.97 -1.80 -16.81
CA ILE A 99 -10.60 -3.07 -16.45
C ILE A 99 -9.55 -4.11 -16.03
N LEU A 100 -8.44 -4.21 -16.76
CA LEU A 100 -7.35 -5.13 -16.43
C LEU A 100 -6.66 -4.74 -15.12
N ARG A 101 -6.46 -3.44 -14.88
CA ARG A 101 -5.91 -2.94 -13.61
C ARG A 101 -6.87 -3.17 -12.44
N PHE A 102 -8.19 -3.01 -12.65
CA PHE A 102 -9.20 -3.42 -11.68
C PHE A 102 -9.10 -4.91 -11.36
N GLY A 103 -9.02 -5.79 -12.38
CA GLY A 103 -8.85 -7.23 -12.20
C GLY A 103 -7.56 -7.58 -11.44
N THR A 104 -6.44 -6.93 -11.76
CA THR A 104 -5.19 -7.06 -11.01
C THR A 104 -5.41 -6.72 -9.53
N GLY A 105 -6.04 -5.58 -9.25
CA GLY A 105 -6.36 -5.14 -7.89
C GLY A 105 -7.27 -6.12 -7.15
N PHE A 106 -8.30 -6.63 -7.83
CA PHE A 106 -9.24 -7.59 -7.26
C PHE A 106 -8.54 -8.84 -6.73
N PHE A 107 -7.60 -9.39 -7.48
CA PHE A 107 -6.85 -10.57 -7.05
C PHE A 107 -5.70 -10.25 -6.08
N LEU A 108 -5.17 -9.02 -6.05
CA LEU A 108 -4.24 -8.58 -4.99
C LEU A 108 -4.86 -8.71 -3.59
N ALA A 109 -6.18 -8.66 -3.47
CA ALA A 109 -6.90 -8.92 -2.22
C ALA A 109 -6.73 -10.37 -1.70
N GLY A 110 -6.50 -11.33 -2.58
CA GLY A 110 -6.14 -12.70 -2.23
C GLY A 110 -4.65 -12.90 -1.98
N ILE A 111 -3.82 -11.87 -2.12
CA ILE A 111 -2.38 -11.88 -1.89
C ILE A 111 -2.05 -11.22 -0.55
N TYR A 112 -2.21 -9.91 -0.43
CA TYR A 112 -1.75 -9.16 0.74
C TYR A 112 -2.49 -9.52 2.04
N PRO A 113 -3.82 -9.46 2.13
CA PRO A 113 -4.54 -9.87 3.34
C PRO A 113 -4.36 -11.36 3.67
N VAL A 114 -4.27 -12.21 2.64
CA VAL A 114 -4.07 -13.65 2.83
C VAL A 114 -2.65 -13.94 3.31
N GLY A 115 -1.63 -13.23 2.84
CA GLY A 115 -0.28 -13.31 3.38
C GLY A 115 -0.21 -12.95 4.87
N MET A 116 -0.93 -11.89 5.29
CA MET A 116 -1.07 -11.53 6.71
C MET A 116 -1.78 -12.64 7.51
N LYS A 117 -2.82 -13.26 6.93
CA LYS A 117 -3.50 -14.41 7.55
C LYS A 117 -2.56 -15.60 7.71
N ILE A 118 -1.81 -15.98 6.66
CA ILE A 118 -0.82 -17.07 6.74
C ILE A 118 0.15 -16.78 7.89
N ALA A 119 0.69 -15.57 8.00
CA ALA A 119 1.59 -15.22 9.09
C ALA A 119 0.91 -15.31 10.47
N SER A 120 -0.33 -14.88 10.61
CA SER A 120 -1.08 -15.00 11.87
C SER A 120 -1.37 -16.45 12.26
N ASP A 121 -1.54 -17.35 11.28
CA ASP A 121 -1.72 -18.78 11.48
C ASP A 121 -0.42 -19.48 11.97
N TYR A 122 0.75 -18.82 11.83
CA TYR A 122 2.05 -19.32 12.31
C TYR A 122 2.54 -18.65 13.59
N PHE A 123 2.21 -17.37 13.83
CA PHE A 123 2.83 -16.55 14.87
C PHE A 123 1.81 -15.94 15.82
N LYS A 124 1.55 -16.59 16.99
CA LYS A 124 0.69 -16.03 18.05
C LYS A 124 1.31 -14.86 18.81
N LYS A 125 2.64 -14.86 18.98
CA LYS A 125 3.40 -13.81 19.66
C LYS A 125 4.20 -12.99 18.64
N GLY A 126 4.38 -11.71 18.91
CA GLY A 126 5.16 -10.83 18.04
C GLY A 126 4.43 -10.40 16.77
N LEU A 127 3.09 -10.26 16.83
CA LEU A 127 2.27 -9.86 15.69
C LEU A 127 2.76 -8.56 15.03
N GLY A 128 3.08 -7.52 15.82
CA GLY A 128 3.59 -6.25 15.31
C GLY A 128 4.88 -6.41 14.49
N LYS A 129 5.79 -7.28 14.95
CA LYS A 129 7.01 -7.61 14.21
C LYS A 129 6.71 -8.28 12.86
N SER A 130 5.83 -9.29 12.86
CA SER A 130 5.46 -10.01 11.64
C SER A 130 4.74 -9.10 10.64
N LEU A 131 3.83 -8.24 11.13
CA LEU A 131 3.14 -7.25 10.30
C LEU A 131 4.11 -6.20 9.75
N GLY A 132 5.09 -5.75 10.55
CA GLY A 132 6.13 -4.83 10.08
C GLY A 132 6.91 -5.38 8.88
N PHE A 133 7.34 -6.63 8.92
CA PHE A 133 8.03 -7.27 7.79
C PHE A 133 7.11 -7.48 6.58
N LEU A 134 5.84 -7.87 6.78
CA LEU A 134 4.91 -8.09 5.68
C LEU A 134 4.49 -6.80 4.99
N ILE A 135 4.24 -5.74 5.75
CA ILE A 135 3.93 -4.42 5.20
C ILE A 135 5.19 -3.83 4.55
N GLY A 136 6.37 -4.02 5.15
CA GLY A 136 7.63 -3.68 4.50
C GLY A 136 7.82 -4.39 3.15
N ALA A 137 7.45 -5.67 3.06
CA ALA A 137 7.47 -6.42 1.80
C ALA A 137 6.47 -5.88 0.78
N LEU A 138 5.26 -5.48 1.22
CA LEU A 138 4.28 -4.79 0.38
C LEU A 138 4.86 -3.48 -0.19
N VAL A 139 5.45 -2.65 0.67
CA VAL A 139 6.05 -1.37 0.27
C VAL A 139 7.16 -1.59 -0.76
N LEU A 140 8.08 -2.52 -0.50
CA LEU A 140 9.17 -2.84 -1.41
C LEU A 140 8.65 -3.40 -2.74
N GLY A 141 7.64 -4.28 -2.70
CA GLY A 141 6.99 -4.82 -3.89
C GLY A 141 6.33 -3.73 -4.72
N THR A 142 5.61 -2.82 -4.07
CA THR A 142 4.97 -1.68 -4.73
C THR A 142 5.98 -0.74 -5.39
N ALA A 143 7.16 -0.55 -4.78
CA ALA A 143 8.25 0.25 -5.34
C ALA A 143 8.95 -0.43 -6.54
N PHE A 144 9.05 -1.76 -6.52
CA PHE A 144 9.92 -2.55 -7.38
C PHE A 144 9.71 -2.36 -8.90
N PRO A 145 8.49 -2.16 -9.43
CA PRO A 145 8.29 -1.87 -10.85
C PRO A 145 9.05 -0.64 -11.34
N HIS A 146 9.22 0.38 -10.50
CA HIS A 146 10.00 1.56 -10.84
C HIS A 146 11.49 1.22 -11.00
N LEU A 147 12.05 0.34 -10.15
CA LEU A 147 13.42 -0.15 -10.32
C LEU A 147 13.57 -0.94 -11.62
N VAL A 148 12.62 -1.84 -11.88
CA VAL A 148 12.63 -2.63 -13.13
C VAL A 148 12.58 -1.70 -14.35
N ARG A 149 11.76 -0.63 -14.31
CA ARG A 149 11.68 0.36 -15.39
C ARG A 149 13.02 1.07 -15.60
N SER A 150 13.66 1.53 -14.54
CA SER A 150 14.98 2.17 -14.58
C SER A 150 16.07 1.24 -15.14
N LEU A 151 16.13 -0.01 -14.65
CA LEU A 151 17.16 -0.98 -15.08
C LEU A 151 16.96 -1.47 -16.52
N LEU A 152 15.75 -1.45 -17.03
CA LEU A 152 15.41 -1.90 -18.37
C LEU A 152 15.39 -0.77 -19.40
N ASP A 153 15.61 0.49 -19.02
CA ASP A 153 15.74 1.59 -19.97
C ASP A 153 16.99 1.38 -20.87
N PRO A 154 16.90 1.50 -22.21
CA PRO A 154 15.78 1.96 -23.05
C PRO A 154 14.86 0.85 -23.60
N LEU A 155 14.80 -0.32 -23.01
CA LEU A 155 13.94 -1.40 -23.51
C LEU A 155 12.44 -1.04 -23.42
N PRO A 156 11.60 -1.65 -24.27
CA PRO A 156 10.16 -1.40 -24.27
C PRO A 156 9.53 -1.64 -22.90
N TRP A 157 8.60 -0.78 -22.49
CA TRP A 157 7.89 -0.83 -21.22
C TRP A 157 7.18 -2.17 -20.95
N LYS A 158 6.82 -2.90 -22.02
CA LYS A 158 6.19 -4.23 -21.95
C LYS A 158 7.01 -5.22 -21.12
N TYR A 159 8.34 -5.10 -21.10
CA TYR A 159 9.21 -5.96 -20.28
C TYR A 159 9.05 -5.73 -18.76
N VAL A 160 8.66 -4.53 -18.34
CA VAL A 160 8.33 -4.26 -16.92
C VAL A 160 7.08 -5.03 -16.50
N ILE A 161 6.07 -5.05 -17.37
CA ILE A 161 4.84 -5.83 -17.18
C ILE A 161 5.15 -7.32 -17.13
N ASP A 162 6.00 -7.81 -18.05
CA ASP A 162 6.42 -9.21 -18.08
C ASP A 162 7.15 -9.59 -16.79
N ALA A 163 8.16 -8.82 -16.40
CA ALA A 163 8.95 -9.07 -15.20
C ALA A 163 8.08 -9.11 -13.94
N THR A 164 7.21 -8.13 -13.74
CA THR A 164 6.33 -8.09 -12.57
C THR A 164 5.33 -9.24 -12.56
N SER A 165 4.80 -9.65 -13.73
CA SER A 165 3.90 -10.81 -13.83
C SER A 165 4.62 -12.11 -13.48
N ILE A 166 5.84 -12.32 -13.99
CA ILE A 166 6.66 -13.49 -13.69
C ILE A 166 7.02 -13.55 -12.20
N LEU A 167 7.42 -12.42 -11.62
CA LEU A 167 7.74 -12.33 -10.19
C LEU A 167 6.55 -12.73 -9.32
N ALA A 168 5.33 -12.28 -9.67
CA ALA A 168 4.15 -12.64 -8.92
C ALA A 168 3.80 -14.15 -9.04
N LEU A 169 3.99 -14.75 -10.20
CA LEU A 169 3.86 -16.20 -10.37
C LEU A 169 4.86 -16.95 -9.49
N ILE A 170 6.13 -16.52 -9.46
CA ILE A 170 7.16 -17.10 -8.59
C ILE A 170 6.75 -16.97 -7.12
N GLY A 171 6.28 -15.78 -6.68
CA GLY A 171 5.82 -15.53 -5.32
C GLY A 171 4.67 -16.46 -4.92
N GLY A 172 3.67 -16.62 -5.80
CA GLY A 172 2.57 -17.55 -5.61
C GLY A 172 3.03 -19.00 -5.50
N PHE A 173 3.93 -19.44 -6.39
CA PHE A 173 4.49 -20.78 -6.37
C PHE A 173 5.28 -21.06 -5.07
N LEU A 174 6.11 -20.14 -4.61
CA LEU A 174 6.86 -20.29 -3.36
C LEU A 174 5.94 -20.52 -2.15
N ILE A 175 4.82 -19.81 -2.07
CA ILE A 175 3.85 -20.01 -0.99
C ILE A 175 3.24 -21.41 -1.05
N VAL A 176 2.70 -21.82 -2.19
CA VAL A 176 1.98 -23.10 -2.28
C VAL A 176 2.92 -24.29 -2.13
N ALA A 177 4.16 -24.19 -2.61
CA ALA A 177 5.13 -25.28 -2.54
C ALA A 177 5.78 -25.44 -1.15
N PHE A 178 6.01 -24.34 -0.42
CA PHE A 178 6.86 -24.37 0.77
C PHE A 178 6.19 -23.90 2.06
N VAL A 179 4.96 -23.37 2.00
CA VAL A 179 4.25 -22.87 3.17
C VAL A 179 2.95 -23.66 3.39
N PRO A 180 2.99 -24.77 4.17
CA PRO A 180 1.79 -25.53 4.51
C PRO A 180 0.85 -24.71 5.42
N ASN A 181 -0.34 -25.23 5.70
CA ASN A 181 -1.27 -24.58 6.62
C ASN A 181 -0.65 -24.42 8.02
N GLY A 182 -0.78 -23.23 8.59
CA GLY A 182 -0.22 -22.90 9.90
C GLY A 182 -0.88 -23.69 11.04
N PRO A 183 -0.13 -23.99 12.13
CA PRO A 183 -0.60 -24.80 13.26
C PRO A 183 -1.72 -24.12 14.07
N TYR A 184 -1.87 -22.80 13.95
CA TYR A 184 -2.88 -22.03 14.68
C TYR A 184 -4.06 -21.62 13.80
N ARG A 185 -4.18 -22.21 12.61
CA ARG A 185 -5.30 -21.94 11.71
C ARG A 185 -6.64 -22.28 12.39
N LYS A 186 -7.50 -21.28 12.47
CA LYS A 186 -8.89 -21.43 12.93
C LYS A 186 -9.82 -21.29 11.75
N LYS A 187 -10.90 -22.09 11.71
CA LYS A 187 -12.01 -21.84 10.77
C LYS A 187 -12.73 -20.56 11.20
N SER A 188 -13.05 -19.70 10.26
CA SER A 188 -13.84 -18.50 10.53
C SER A 188 -15.28 -18.87 10.87
N GLN A 189 -15.92 -18.06 11.71
CA GLN A 189 -17.34 -18.14 12.00
C GLN A 189 -18.21 -17.46 10.91
N GLY A 190 -17.60 -17.00 9.81
CA GLY A 190 -18.26 -16.27 8.75
C GLY A 190 -18.07 -14.74 8.87
N PHE A 191 -18.47 -14.03 7.82
CA PHE A 191 -18.46 -12.58 7.81
C PHE A 191 -19.75 -12.05 8.47
N ASP A 192 -19.60 -11.34 9.57
CA ASP A 192 -20.73 -10.74 10.28
C ASP A 192 -20.89 -9.26 9.86
N PHE A 193 -21.90 -8.99 9.04
CA PHE A 193 -22.22 -7.62 8.61
C PHE A 193 -22.56 -6.68 9.78
N THR A 194 -23.02 -7.19 10.92
CA THR A 194 -23.32 -6.35 12.09
C THR A 194 -22.06 -5.75 12.70
N VAL A 195 -20.90 -6.41 12.49
CA VAL A 195 -19.59 -5.91 12.91
C VAL A 195 -19.26 -4.59 12.23
N PHE A 196 -19.73 -4.34 10.99
CA PHE A 196 -19.51 -3.09 10.28
C PHE A 196 -19.94 -1.88 11.11
N PHE A 197 -21.11 -1.95 11.72
CA PHE A 197 -21.62 -0.87 12.58
C PHE A 197 -21.00 -0.89 13.99
N LYS A 198 -20.63 -2.05 14.50
CA LYS A 198 -20.09 -2.22 15.85
C LYS A 198 -18.60 -1.86 15.96
N VAL A 199 -17.81 -2.05 14.89
CA VAL A 199 -16.36 -1.77 14.86
C VAL A 199 -16.07 -0.34 15.33
N PHE A 200 -16.81 0.64 14.83
CA PHE A 200 -16.58 2.04 15.16
C PHE A 200 -17.21 2.48 16.49
N GLN A 201 -17.98 1.63 17.18
CA GLN A 201 -18.52 1.94 18.52
C GLN A 201 -17.43 1.84 19.60
N THR A 202 -16.45 0.95 19.42
CA THR A 202 -15.32 0.80 20.34
C THR A 202 -14.35 1.97 20.17
N LYS A 203 -14.19 2.81 21.19
CA LYS A 203 -13.36 4.04 21.15
C LYS A 203 -11.91 3.78 20.69
N SER A 204 -11.29 2.69 21.18
CA SER A 204 -9.91 2.34 20.82
C SER A 204 -9.76 1.92 19.36
N ILE A 205 -10.71 1.17 18.80
CA ILE A 205 -10.73 0.79 17.39
C ILE A 205 -10.98 2.05 16.53
N ARG A 206 -11.95 2.86 16.92
CA ARG A 206 -12.27 4.11 16.22
C ARG A 206 -11.07 5.06 16.16
N SER A 207 -10.35 5.23 17.27
CA SER A 207 -9.12 6.02 17.30
C SER A 207 -8.05 5.47 16.36
N ALA A 208 -7.82 4.15 16.36
CA ALA A 208 -6.89 3.49 15.44
C ALA A 208 -7.33 3.66 13.97
N ALA A 209 -8.64 3.52 13.71
CA ALA A 209 -9.20 3.66 12.36
C ALA A 209 -9.05 5.08 11.83
N TYR A 210 -9.32 6.12 12.62
CA TYR A 210 -9.13 7.51 12.18
C TYR A 210 -7.67 7.83 11.91
N GLY A 211 -6.74 7.35 12.74
CA GLY A 211 -5.31 7.44 12.45
C GLY A 211 -4.95 6.77 11.12
N TYR A 212 -5.45 5.55 10.90
CA TYR A 212 -5.26 4.82 9.65
C TYR A 212 -5.85 5.54 8.43
N PHE A 213 -7.04 6.14 8.58
CA PHE A 213 -7.67 6.90 7.49
C PHE A 213 -6.87 8.14 7.10
N GLY A 214 -6.30 8.84 8.10
CA GLY A 214 -5.38 9.94 7.85
C GLY A 214 -4.11 9.52 7.13
N HIS A 215 -3.50 8.41 7.55
CA HIS A 215 -2.37 7.78 6.87
C HIS A 215 -2.71 7.39 5.42
N MET A 216 -3.87 6.75 5.19
CA MET A 216 -4.28 6.31 3.85
C MET A 216 -4.61 7.47 2.91
N TRP A 217 -5.07 8.62 3.43
CA TRP A 217 -5.24 9.83 2.64
C TRP A 217 -3.93 10.29 1.99
N GLU A 218 -2.83 10.14 2.69
CA GLU A 218 -1.51 10.58 2.26
C GLU A 218 -0.78 9.54 1.40
N LEU A 219 -0.68 8.30 1.88
CA LEU A 219 0.29 7.30 1.43
C LEU A 219 0.25 7.02 -0.07
N TYR A 220 -0.88 6.52 -0.58
CA TYR A 220 -0.96 6.09 -1.98
C TYR A 220 -1.01 7.26 -2.96
N ALA A 221 -1.53 8.40 -2.53
CA ALA A 221 -1.52 9.62 -3.32
C ALA A 221 -0.08 10.17 -3.45
N PHE A 222 0.69 10.19 -2.35
CA PHE A 222 2.11 10.52 -2.38
C PHE A 222 2.88 9.60 -3.34
N TRP A 223 2.72 8.29 -3.23
CA TRP A 223 3.41 7.33 -4.10
C TRP A 223 3.03 7.47 -5.57
N ALA A 224 1.74 7.64 -5.87
CA ALA A 224 1.26 7.75 -7.24
C ALA A 224 1.79 9.00 -7.95
N PHE A 225 1.85 10.13 -7.23
CA PHE A 225 2.28 11.41 -7.79
C PHE A 225 3.77 11.71 -7.60
N LEU A 226 4.52 10.82 -6.93
CA LEU A 226 5.97 10.99 -6.76
C LEU A 226 6.74 11.10 -8.09
N PRO A 227 6.52 10.21 -9.09
CA PRO A 227 7.18 10.36 -10.39
C PRO A 227 6.82 11.68 -11.08
N PHE A 228 5.56 12.13 -10.96
CA PHE A 228 5.10 13.40 -11.51
C PHE A 228 5.84 14.60 -10.91
N ILE A 229 6.02 14.64 -9.59
CA ILE A 229 6.77 15.72 -8.91
C ILE A 229 8.26 15.70 -9.29
N LEU A 230 8.86 14.52 -9.40
CA LEU A 230 10.26 14.39 -9.84
C LEU A 230 10.44 14.86 -11.29
N GLN A 231 9.51 14.53 -12.18
CA GLN A 231 9.50 15.03 -13.57
C GLN A 231 9.30 16.54 -13.62
N TYR A 232 8.39 17.08 -12.83
CA TYR A 232 8.17 18.52 -12.70
C TYR A 232 9.45 19.22 -12.23
N PHE A 233 10.11 18.71 -11.18
CA PHE A 233 11.37 19.25 -10.69
C PHE A 233 12.47 19.24 -11.77
N ASN A 234 12.60 18.14 -12.53
CA ASN A 234 13.51 18.08 -13.68
C ASN A 234 13.23 19.18 -14.69
N SER A 235 11.94 19.43 -15.00
CA SER A 235 11.54 20.39 -16.04
C SER A 235 11.84 21.83 -15.64
N ILE A 236 11.61 22.23 -14.39
CA ILE A 236 11.84 23.62 -13.94
C ILE A 236 13.32 23.95 -13.70
N HIS A 237 14.15 22.96 -13.40
CA HIS A 237 15.58 23.14 -13.12
C HIS A 237 16.49 22.62 -14.25
N SER A 238 15.91 22.17 -15.38
CA SER A 238 16.66 21.61 -16.51
C SER A 238 17.61 20.48 -16.10
N LEU A 239 17.16 19.62 -15.18
CA LEU A 239 17.89 18.47 -14.68
C LEU A 239 17.48 17.18 -15.41
N ASN A 240 18.24 16.12 -15.20
CA ASN A 240 17.96 14.80 -15.78
C ASN A 240 18.06 13.69 -14.72
N LEU A 241 17.27 13.83 -13.64
CA LEU A 241 17.12 12.77 -12.65
C LEU A 241 16.42 11.58 -13.28
N ASP A 242 16.92 10.37 -13.04
CA ASP A 242 16.16 9.15 -13.32
C ASP A 242 14.96 9.08 -12.35
N THR A 243 13.80 9.51 -12.86
CA THR A 243 12.56 9.56 -12.07
C THR A 243 12.08 8.19 -11.62
N ALA A 244 12.35 7.15 -12.42
CA ALA A 244 11.98 5.78 -12.05
C ALA A 244 12.87 5.27 -10.92
N PHE A 245 14.19 5.42 -11.02
CA PHE A 245 15.12 5.04 -9.97
C PHE A 245 14.82 5.74 -8.64
N TRP A 246 14.64 7.06 -8.67
CA TRP A 246 14.38 7.82 -7.44
C TRP A 246 12.99 7.56 -6.87
N SER A 247 11.99 7.31 -7.69
CA SER A 247 10.69 6.85 -7.20
C SER A 247 10.81 5.51 -6.47
N PHE A 248 11.59 4.55 -7.03
CA PHE A 248 11.90 3.32 -6.33
C PHE A 248 12.56 3.58 -4.98
N MET A 249 13.65 4.36 -4.93
CA MET A 249 14.42 4.61 -3.71
C MET A 249 13.55 5.23 -2.61
N ILE A 250 12.76 6.27 -2.95
CA ILE A 250 11.93 7.02 -2.01
C ILE A 250 10.78 6.14 -1.46
N ILE A 251 10.18 5.30 -2.29
CA ILE A 251 9.13 4.38 -1.81
C ILE A 251 9.77 3.21 -1.04
N ALA A 252 10.83 2.61 -1.57
CA ALA A 252 11.45 1.41 -1.01
C ALA A 252 12.05 1.62 0.39
N VAL A 253 12.57 2.82 0.67
CA VAL A 253 13.09 3.15 2.02
C VAL A 253 12.01 2.97 3.10
N GLY A 254 10.74 3.13 2.75
CA GLY A 254 9.61 2.87 3.62
C GLY A 254 9.49 1.41 4.08
N SER A 255 10.07 0.45 3.34
CA SER A 255 10.12 -0.95 3.79
C SER A 255 11.00 -1.11 5.05
N ILE A 256 12.07 -0.32 5.13
CA ILE A 256 12.96 -0.28 6.30
C ILE A 256 12.19 0.29 7.49
N SER A 257 11.49 1.43 7.32
CA SER A 257 10.76 2.06 8.41
C SER A 257 9.62 1.18 8.95
N CYS A 258 8.88 0.48 8.09
CA CYS A 258 7.86 -0.50 8.49
C CYS A 258 8.48 -1.63 9.34
N SER A 259 9.62 -2.16 8.91
CA SER A 259 10.31 -3.24 9.62
C SER A 259 10.84 -2.76 10.99
N VAL A 260 11.45 -1.58 11.03
CA VAL A 260 11.93 -0.94 12.25
C VAL A 260 10.78 -0.63 13.21
N ALA A 261 9.68 -0.05 12.72
CA ALA A 261 8.48 0.22 13.52
C ALA A 261 7.91 -1.07 14.12
N GLY A 262 7.86 -2.15 13.32
CA GLY A 262 7.45 -3.47 13.79
C GLY A 262 8.35 -4.02 14.92
N LEU A 263 9.66 -3.83 14.84
CA LEU A 263 10.62 -4.22 15.89
C LEU A 263 10.47 -3.34 17.13
N LEU A 264 10.30 -2.03 16.96
CA LEU A 264 10.13 -1.07 18.04
C LEU A 264 8.81 -1.23 18.80
N SER A 265 7.78 -1.83 18.18
CA SER A 265 6.49 -2.09 18.83
C SER A 265 6.57 -3.02 20.05
N GLY A 266 7.70 -3.71 20.24
CA GLY A 266 8.00 -4.47 21.46
C GLY A 266 8.48 -3.61 22.63
N LYS A 267 8.91 -2.37 22.39
CA LYS A 267 9.44 -1.44 23.41
C LYS A 267 8.56 -0.21 23.60
N PHE A 268 7.97 0.28 22.51
CA PHE A 268 7.12 1.48 22.50
C PHE A 268 5.69 1.12 22.12
N SER A 269 4.74 1.93 22.58
CA SER A 269 3.34 1.68 22.22
C SER A 269 3.13 1.90 20.70
N PRO A 270 2.33 1.06 20.02
CA PRO A 270 2.01 1.27 18.61
C PRO A 270 1.45 2.67 18.34
N LYS A 271 0.65 3.21 19.27
CA LYS A 271 0.10 4.56 19.18
C LYS A 271 1.19 5.63 19.15
N SER A 272 2.22 5.53 20.00
CA SER A 272 3.31 6.51 20.03
C SER A 272 4.12 6.50 18.75
N ILE A 273 4.44 5.31 18.22
CA ILE A 273 5.17 5.16 16.95
C ILE A 273 4.34 5.77 15.81
N ALA A 274 3.05 5.43 15.73
CA ALA A 274 2.16 5.96 14.69
C ALA A 274 1.99 7.48 14.77
N SER A 275 1.81 8.03 16.00
CA SER A 275 1.69 9.49 16.18
C SER A 275 2.96 10.22 15.78
N PHE A 276 4.14 9.68 16.09
CA PHE A 276 5.43 10.26 15.67
C PHE A 276 5.55 10.27 14.15
N ALA A 277 5.28 9.14 13.50
CA ALA A 277 5.39 9.00 12.05
C ALA A 277 4.42 9.95 11.32
N LEU A 278 3.12 9.98 11.73
CA LEU A 278 2.13 10.93 11.20
C LEU A 278 2.53 12.40 11.43
N THR A 279 3.15 12.72 12.55
CA THR A 279 3.61 14.10 12.80
C THR A 279 4.71 14.49 11.83
N VAL A 280 5.70 13.62 11.63
CA VAL A 280 6.80 13.89 10.70
C VAL A 280 6.29 13.96 9.26
N SER A 281 5.44 13.03 8.82
CA SER A 281 4.89 13.06 7.45
C SER A 281 4.00 14.30 7.24
N GLY A 282 3.20 14.69 8.23
CA GLY A 282 2.40 15.91 8.17
C GLY A 282 3.25 17.18 8.06
N ILE A 283 4.39 17.25 8.76
CA ILE A 283 5.36 18.34 8.59
C ILE A 283 5.92 18.33 7.16
N CYS A 284 6.26 17.15 6.63
CA CYS A 284 6.72 17.02 5.24
C CYS A 284 5.69 17.55 4.24
N CYS A 285 4.38 17.25 4.43
CA CYS A 285 3.33 17.82 3.58
C CYS A 285 3.36 19.35 3.59
N ILE A 286 3.47 19.98 4.78
CA ILE A 286 3.40 21.43 4.95
C ILE A 286 4.63 22.12 4.33
N ILE A 287 5.82 21.58 4.50
CA ILE A 287 7.06 22.17 4.00
C ILE A 287 7.37 21.79 2.55
N SER A 288 6.59 20.87 1.94
CA SER A 288 6.84 20.37 0.58
C SER A 288 6.98 21.48 -0.47
N PRO A 289 6.21 22.58 -0.47
CA PRO A 289 6.39 23.64 -1.46
C PRO A 289 7.77 24.27 -1.41
N LEU A 290 8.32 24.49 -0.22
CA LEU A 290 9.65 25.10 -0.05
C LEU A 290 10.74 24.18 -0.62
N LEU A 291 10.60 22.87 -0.40
CA LEU A 291 11.59 21.87 -0.81
C LEU A 291 11.48 21.47 -2.30
N ILE A 292 10.30 21.62 -2.90
CA ILE A 292 10.11 21.40 -4.33
C ILE A 292 10.52 22.65 -5.14
N PHE A 293 10.34 23.84 -4.57
CA PHE A 293 10.67 25.11 -5.26
C PHE A 293 12.18 25.40 -5.32
N GLN A 294 12.95 24.98 -4.30
CA GLN A 294 14.41 25.21 -4.24
C GLN A 294 15.14 24.36 -5.30
N ASP A 295 16.32 24.80 -5.73
CA ASP A 295 17.06 24.28 -6.88
C ASP A 295 18.05 23.13 -6.57
N SER A 296 18.28 22.81 -5.28
CA SER A 296 19.22 21.76 -4.91
C SER A 296 18.60 20.37 -5.02
N GLN A 297 18.98 19.59 -6.01
CA GLN A 297 18.61 18.19 -6.19
C GLN A 297 18.83 17.36 -4.92
N GLY A 298 20.00 17.52 -4.27
CA GLY A 298 20.32 16.74 -3.07
C GLY A 298 19.40 17.03 -1.91
N VAL A 299 19.00 18.29 -1.70
CA VAL A 299 18.06 18.67 -0.65
C VAL A 299 16.67 18.08 -0.91
N LEU A 300 16.17 18.14 -2.15
CA LEU A 300 14.90 17.52 -2.52
C LEU A 300 14.91 16.02 -2.26
N LEU A 301 15.95 15.32 -2.72
CA LEU A 301 16.02 13.86 -2.58
C LEU A 301 16.10 13.41 -1.13
N VAL A 302 16.92 14.08 -0.31
CA VAL A 302 16.98 13.79 1.14
C VAL A 302 15.63 14.04 1.79
N PHE A 303 14.97 15.14 1.48
CA PHE A 303 13.63 15.45 1.98
C PHE A 303 12.61 14.37 1.60
N LEU A 304 12.55 13.97 0.33
CA LEU A 304 11.62 12.93 -0.14
C LEU A 304 11.94 11.55 0.48
N MET A 305 13.21 11.23 0.72
CA MET A 305 13.61 10.00 1.44
C MET A 305 13.14 10.03 2.90
N VAL A 306 13.27 11.15 3.61
CA VAL A 306 12.75 11.32 4.98
C VAL A 306 11.23 11.18 4.98
N TRP A 307 10.56 11.77 3.99
CA TRP A 307 9.10 11.62 3.85
C TRP A 307 8.69 10.17 3.57
N GLY A 308 9.38 9.49 2.65
CA GLY A 308 9.16 8.07 2.34
C GLY A 308 9.31 7.16 3.57
N LEU A 309 10.28 7.44 4.46
CA LEU A 309 10.41 6.76 5.77
C LEU A 309 9.21 7.05 6.68
N ALA A 310 8.81 8.31 6.79
CA ALA A 310 7.80 8.73 7.75
C ALA A 310 6.39 8.25 7.35
N VAL A 311 6.01 8.41 6.07
CA VAL A 311 4.66 8.11 5.58
C VAL A 311 4.27 6.64 5.65
N THR A 312 5.22 5.73 5.87
CA THR A 312 4.97 4.28 5.92
C THR A 312 5.15 3.67 7.30
N ALA A 313 5.91 4.32 8.20
CA ALA A 313 6.28 3.76 9.50
C ALA A 313 5.08 3.46 10.42
N ASP A 314 4.00 4.18 10.27
CA ASP A 314 2.76 4.06 11.05
C ASP A 314 1.83 2.93 10.56
N SER A 315 1.95 2.51 9.29
CA SER A 315 1.07 1.51 8.67
C SER A 315 0.95 0.19 9.47
N PRO A 316 2.06 -0.48 9.86
CA PRO A 316 1.97 -1.69 10.69
C PRO A 316 1.42 -1.42 12.09
N MET A 317 1.55 -0.19 12.59
CA MET A 317 1.06 0.18 13.92
C MET A 317 -0.45 0.29 13.95
N PHE A 318 -1.07 0.90 12.94
CA PHE A 318 -2.53 0.96 12.83
C PHE A 318 -3.16 -0.42 12.72
N SER A 319 -2.63 -1.28 11.86
CA SER A 319 -3.09 -2.67 11.74
C SER A 319 -2.96 -3.43 13.06
N THR A 320 -1.85 -3.23 13.78
CA THR A 320 -1.63 -3.81 15.11
C THR A 320 -2.64 -3.29 16.12
N MET A 321 -2.90 -1.99 16.16
CA MET A 321 -3.87 -1.38 17.08
C MET A 321 -5.31 -1.88 16.83
N VAL A 322 -5.73 -1.99 15.58
CA VAL A 322 -7.04 -2.56 15.23
C VAL A 322 -7.12 -4.01 15.68
N ALA A 323 -6.10 -4.83 15.35
CA ALA A 323 -6.06 -6.25 15.69
C ALA A 323 -6.05 -6.51 17.21
N GLN A 324 -5.39 -5.67 18.00
CA GLN A 324 -5.32 -5.80 19.46
C GLN A 324 -6.61 -5.37 20.17
N ASN A 325 -7.37 -4.44 19.60
CA ASN A 325 -8.57 -3.88 20.21
C ASN A 325 -9.87 -4.55 19.72
N ALA A 326 -9.82 -5.29 18.62
CA ALA A 326 -10.97 -6.02 18.10
C ALA A 326 -11.21 -7.33 18.89
N PRO A 327 -12.49 -7.70 19.12
CA PRO A 327 -12.82 -9.02 19.68
C PRO A 327 -12.20 -10.14 18.83
N GLU A 328 -11.75 -11.22 19.46
CA GLU A 328 -11.07 -12.32 18.77
C GLU A 328 -11.93 -12.92 17.64
N SER A 329 -13.24 -13.04 17.89
CA SER A 329 -14.23 -13.57 16.92
C SER A 329 -14.44 -12.71 15.68
N SER A 330 -14.19 -11.39 15.76
CA SER A 330 -14.44 -10.44 14.68
C SER A 330 -13.18 -9.68 14.23
N ARG A 331 -11.99 -10.10 14.70
CA ARG A 331 -10.72 -9.42 14.40
C ARG A 331 -10.45 -9.30 12.91
N GLY A 332 -10.63 -10.39 12.15
CA GLY A 332 -10.45 -10.40 10.70
C GLY A 332 -11.42 -9.45 10.00
N THR A 333 -12.72 -9.53 10.35
CA THR A 333 -13.76 -8.64 9.81
C THR A 333 -13.47 -7.18 10.14
N SER A 334 -13.03 -6.85 11.36
CA SER A 334 -12.68 -5.50 11.77
C SER A 334 -11.51 -4.93 10.95
N LEU A 335 -10.45 -5.72 10.73
CA LEU A 335 -9.32 -5.34 9.87
C LEU A 335 -9.77 -5.13 8.42
N THR A 336 -10.59 -6.04 7.89
CA THR A 336 -11.14 -5.92 6.53
C THR A 336 -11.92 -4.61 6.35
N ILE A 337 -12.81 -4.29 7.29
CA ILE A 337 -13.64 -3.07 7.23
C ILE A 337 -12.76 -1.83 7.27
N VAL A 338 -11.86 -1.73 8.25
CA VAL A 338 -10.97 -0.57 8.40
C VAL A 338 -10.07 -0.41 7.16
N ASN A 339 -9.51 -1.51 6.65
CA ASN A 339 -8.70 -1.49 5.44
C ASN A 339 -9.51 -1.05 4.21
N SER A 340 -10.70 -1.61 3.99
CA SER A 340 -11.53 -1.25 2.83
C SER A 340 -11.92 0.23 2.83
N VAL A 341 -12.28 0.78 3.99
CA VAL A 341 -12.56 2.22 4.12
C VAL A 341 -11.29 3.04 3.87
N GLY A 342 -10.14 2.63 4.43
CA GLY A 342 -8.86 3.28 4.18
C GLY A 342 -8.51 3.32 2.68
N PHE A 343 -8.65 2.20 1.97
CA PHE A 343 -8.41 2.15 0.53
C PHE A 343 -9.43 2.99 -0.26
N ALA A 344 -10.69 3.07 0.17
CA ALA A 344 -11.65 4.00 -0.45
C ALA A 344 -11.23 5.47 -0.30
N ILE A 345 -10.67 5.84 0.84
CA ILE A 345 -10.11 7.17 1.08
C ILE A 345 -8.94 7.47 0.14
N THR A 346 -8.09 6.47 -0.18
CA THR A 346 -7.00 6.67 -1.15
C THR A 346 -7.50 7.04 -2.54
N ILE A 347 -8.63 6.49 -2.97
CA ILE A 347 -9.23 6.86 -4.26
C ILE A 347 -9.61 8.34 -4.25
N VAL A 348 -10.23 8.80 -3.16
CA VAL A 348 -10.62 10.21 -3.02
C VAL A 348 -9.40 11.13 -3.08
N SER A 349 -8.34 10.83 -2.32
CA SER A 349 -7.12 11.67 -2.31
C SER A 349 -6.38 11.63 -3.65
N ILE A 350 -6.29 10.47 -4.30
CA ILE A 350 -5.68 10.32 -5.62
C ILE A 350 -6.46 11.12 -6.67
N GLN A 351 -7.79 11.03 -6.71
CA GLN A 351 -8.61 11.77 -7.66
C GLN A 351 -8.58 13.29 -7.38
N LEU A 352 -8.49 13.69 -6.11
CA LEU A 352 -8.32 15.10 -5.76
C LEU A 352 -6.97 15.63 -6.26
N LEU A 353 -5.86 14.92 -6.02
CA LEU A 353 -4.56 15.30 -6.57
C LEU A 353 -4.56 15.31 -8.10
N ASN A 354 -5.23 14.34 -8.71
CA ASN A 354 -5.38 14.26 -10.15
C ASN A 354 -6.09 15.51 -10.73
N LEU A 355 -7.18 15.92 -10.10
CA LEU A 355 -7.89 17.15 -10.45
C LEU A 355 -7.00 18.40 -10.23
N LEU A 356 -6.34 18.47 -9.09
CA LEU A 356 -5.51 19.62 -8.74
C LEU A 356 -4.26 19.74 -9.62
N SER A 357 -3.67 18.62 -10.07
CA SER A 357 -2.42 18.62 -10.85
C SER A 357 -2.51 19.39 -12.17
N VAL A 358 -3.71 19.56 -12.72
CA VAL A 358 -3.96 20.34 -13.96
C VAL A 358 -4.46 21.77 -13.69
N HIS A 359 -4.81 22.11 -12.43
CA HIS A 359 -5.41 23.42 -12.09
C HIS A 359 -4.51 24.31 -11.23
N ILE A 360 -3.56 23.71 -10.49
CA ILE A 360 -2.67 24.48 -9.61
C ILE A 360 -1.20 24.22 -9.95
N ASN A 361 -0.32 25.12 -9.50
CA ASN A 361 1.12 24.89 -9.64
C ASN A 361 1.50 23.60 -8.87
N PRO A 362 2.19 22.63 -9.53
CA PRO A 362 2.60 21.36 -8.92
C PRO A 362 3.39 21.49 -7.61
N VAL A 363 4.09 22.60 -7.40
CA VAL A 363 4.80 22.91 -6.14
C VAL A 363 3.87 22.79 -4.92
N TYR A 364 2.61 23.18 -5.04
CA TYR A 364 1.63 23.18 -3.94
C TYR A 364 0.80 21.88 -3.86
N LEU A 365 0.99 20.96 -4.79
CA LEU A 365 0.14 19.79 -4.95
C LEU A 365 0.06 18.94 -3.67
N PHE A 366 1.19 18.74 -3.01
CA PHE A 366 1.26 17.87 -1.83
C PHE A 366 0.79 18.53 -0.51
N LEU A 367 0.52 19.85 -0.49
CA LEU A 367 -0.05 20.49 0.70
C LEU A 367 -1.38 19.85 1.14
N VAL A 368 -2.22 19.46 0.18
CA VAL A 368 -3.53 18.88 0.46
C VAL A 368 -3.43 17.53 1.18
N LEU A 369 -2.30 16.84 1.03
CA LEU A 369 -2.05 15.58 1.74
C LEU A 369 -1.93 15.78 3.24
N GLY A 370 -1.53 16.97 3.70
CA GLY A 370 -1.42 17.34 5.12
C GLY A 370 -2.73 17.23 5.90
N LEU A 371 -3.89 17.28 5.21
CA LEU A 371 -5.19 17.04 5.84
C LEU A 371 -5.26 15.66 6.51
N GLY A 372 -4.67 14.64 5.88
CA GLY A 372 -4.65 13.28 6.41
C GLY A 372 -3.97 13.18 7.77
N PRO A 373 -2.67 13.48 7.88
CA PRO A 373 -1.95 13.46 9.15
C PRO A 373 -2.61 14.31 10.24
N VAL A 374 -3.11 15.52 9.91
CA VAL A 374 -3.79 16.39 10.87
C VAL A 374 -5.04 15.73 11.44
N LEU A 375 -5.95 15.25 10.57
CA LEU A 375 -7.18 14.59 11.00
C LEU A 375 -6.87 13.24 11.69
N GLY A 376 -5.86 12.51 11.22
CA GLY A 376 -5.40 11.29 11.84
C GLY A 376 -4.87 11.47 13.26
N LEU A 377 -4.07 12.51 13.50
CA LEU A 377 -3.55 12.88 14.84
C LEU A 377 -4.67 13.32 15.77
N ILE A 378 -5.63 14.12 15.29
CA ILE A 378 -6.82 14.49 16.06
C ILE A 378 -7.59 13.22 16.46
N GLY A 379 -7.83 12.31 15.51
CA GLY A 379 -8.51 11.03 15.76
C GLY A 379 -7.79 10.14 16.77
N LEU A 380 -6.45 10.07 16.71
CA LEU A 380 -5.63 9.38 17.70
C LEU A 380 -5.67 10.04 19.08
N GLY A 381 -5.85 11.36 19.15
CA GLY A 381 -5.93 12.16 20.38
C GLY A 381 -7.18 11.90 21.21
N PHE A 382 -8.27 11.35 20.65
CA PHE A 382 -9.48 11.01 21.41
C PHE A 382 -9.18 10.00 22.52
N ARG A 383 -8.84 10.50 23.72
CA ARG A 383 -8.54 9.69 24.92
C ARG A 383 -9.76 8.88 25.34
N SER A 384 -9.58 7.57 25.52
CA SER A 384 -10.48 6.78 26.36
C SER A 384 -10.37 7.27 27.80
N ARG A 385 -11.46 7.81 28.36
CA ARG A 385 -11.53 8.30 29.75
C ARG A 385 -11.19 7.23 30.82
N ASN A 386 -11.08 5.96 30.44
CA ASN A 386 -10.91 4.82 31.35
C ASN A 386 -9.45 4.35 31.55
N GLN A 387 -8.43 5.04 31.00
CA GLN A 387 -7.01 4.69 31.24
C GLN A 387 -6.31 5.65 32.23
N ALA A 388 -7.03 6.58 32.87
CA ALA A 388 -6.48 7.48 33.88
C ALA A 388 -6.62 6.94 35.31
N LEU A 389 -7.13 5.71 35.52
CA LEU A 389 -7.37 5.10 36.83
C LEU A 389 -6.85 3.64 36.88
N LYS A 390 -5.62 3.39 36.41
CA LYS A 390 -4.87 2.18 36.78
C LYS A 390 -3.40 2.52 36.87
#